data_be58b0d45ccf7c3802592ff949e6cd7a
#
_entry.id   be58b0d45ccf7c3802592ff949e6cd7a
#
_cell.length_a   1.000
_cell.length_b   1.000
_cell.length_c   1.000
_cell.angle_alpha   90.00
_cell.angle_beta   90.00
_cell.angle_gamma   90.00
#
_symmetry.space_group_name_H-M   'P 1'
#
loop_
_entity.id
_entity.type
_entity.pdbx_description
1 polymer ?
#
loop_
_entity_poly.entity_id
_entity_poly.type
_entity_poly.pdbx_seq_one_letter_code
_entity_poly.pdbx_strand_id
1 'polypeptide(L)'
;MSAAPPAPVPKKTDERLLFAVPKKGRLHDKIIKLLKGAGLDYHRPNRVDIALCSSLPVTLVFLPASDIATYVGEGNLDLGITGQDIIAESQTKVDELLQLGFGQCSLGVQTPVKDQITSPELLAGKRIVTSFPEVTRDYFKQFETEATGPTKIKYVSGSVEAACSLGLADGIVDLVETGTTMKAAGLELISTILKTQAVLIANPQSAQKDLVHKVHQRILGYITATKYRMVTYNVDKEKLDEATKITPGRRSPTVNGLVGGGYAVSAMVGVKDVSDVMDQLHDIGATDIMIFNIENCRA
;
A
#
# COMPACT_ATOMS: atom_id res chain seq x y z
N MET A 1 -28.35 27.65 18.29
CA MET A 1 -28.48 26.27 17.80
C MET A 1 -27.32 25.46 18.39
N SER A 2 -27.62 24.66 19.42
CA SER A 2 -26.63 23.82 20.11
C SER A 2 -26.19 22.70 19.16
N ALA A 3 -24.89 22.57 18.91
CA ALA A 3 -24.33 21.45 18.15
C ALA A 3 -24.61 20.14 18.92
N ALA A 4 -25.17 19.14 18.24
CA ALA A 4 -25.35 17.81 18.80
C ALA A 4 -23.99 17.26 19.28
N PRO A 5 -23.94 16.56 20.45
CA PRO A 5 -22.68 15.96 20.90
C PRO A 5 -22.16 14.94 19.89
N PRO A 6 -20.83 14.77 19.79
CA PRO A 6 -20.23 13.76 18.91
C PRO A 6 -20.75 12.38 19.34
N ALA A 7 -21.06 11.55 18.33
CA ALA A 7 -21.49 10.18 18.56
C ALA A 7 -20.44 9.45 19.40
N PRO A 8 -20.84 8.67 20.43
CA PRO A 8 -19.90 7.94 21.26
C PRO A 8 -19.09 6.96 20.39
N VAL A 9 -17.79 6.94 20.61
CA VAL A 9 -16.91 5.91 20.04
C VAL A 9 -17.45 4.57 20.53
N PRO A 10 -17.80 3.62 19.65
CA PRO A 10 -18.31 2.33 20.08
C PRO A 10 -17.24 1.67 20.95
N LYS A 11 -17.59 1.40 22.21
CA LYS A 11 -16.79 0.51 23.07
C LYS A 11 -16.64 -0.79 22.30
N LYS A 12 -15.46 -1.41 22.37
CA LYS A 12 -15.16 -2.72 21.77
C LYS A 12 -16.25 -3.70 22.22
N THR A 13 -17.33 -3.81 21.43
CA THR A 13 -18.33 -4.86 21.61
C THR A 13 -17.72 -6.08 20.95
N ASP A 14 -17.67 -7.22 21.64
CA ASP A 14 -17.01 -8.45 21.22
C ASP A 14 -17.48 -9.02 19.87
N GLU A 15 -18.39 -8.35 19.19
CA GLU A 15 -19.05 -8.84 17.97
C GLU A 15 -18.52 -8.25 16.64
N ARG A 16 -17.80 -7.11 16.65
CA ARG A 16 -17.36 -6.45 15.40
C ARG A 16 -15.86 -6.19 15.38
N LEU A 17 -15.24 -6.55 14.28
CA LEU A 17 -13.84 -6.24 14.00
C LEU A 17 -13.66 -4.74 13.75
N LEU A 18 -12.69 -4.11 14.41
CA LEU A 18 -12.32 -2.72 14.21
C LEU A 18 -11.18 -2.61 13.20
N PHE A 19 -11.43 -1.94 12.07
CA PHE A 19 -10.49 -1.83 10.97
C PHE A 19 -10.15 -0.38 10.67
N ALA A 20 -8.91 0.03 10.97
CA ALA A 20 -8.44 1.39 10.72
C ALA A 20 -7.99 1.59 9.28
N VAL A 21 -8.39 2.73 8.71
CA VAL A 21 -7.96 3.17 7.38
C VAL A 21 -7.62 4.66 7.39
N PRO A 22 -6.68 5.12 6.55
CA PRO A 22 -6.34 6.54 6.46
C PRO A 22 -7.55 7.41 6.13
N LYS A 23 -7.77 8.45 6.94
CA LYS A 23 -8.87 9.43 6.76
C LYS A 23 -8.67 10.32 5.54
N LYS A 24 -7.40 10.60 5.18
CA LYS A 24 -6.95 11.47 4.07
C LYS A 24 -5.53 11.09 3.66
N GLY A 25 -5.03 11.75 2.64
CA GLY A 25 -3.64 11.60 2.18
C GLY A 25 -3.52 10.71 0.95
N ARG A 26 -2.28 10.53 0.48
CA ARG A 26 -1.95 9.89 -0.81
C ARG A 26 -2.45 8.45 -0.99
N LEU A 27 -2.67 7.73 0.09
CA LEU A 27 -3.14 6.34 0.05
C LEU A 27 -4.68 6.21 0.10
N HIS A 28 -5.39 7.27 0.53
CA HIS A 28 -6.82 7.22 0.84
C HIS A 28 -7.67 6.67 -0.31
N ASP A 29 -7.58 7.26 -1.48
CA ASP A 29 -8.43 6.89 -2.62
C ASP A 29 -8.16 5.45 -3.11
N LYS A 30 -6.88 5.03 -3.09
CA LYS A 30 -6.50 3.66 -3.43
C LYS A 30 -7.06 2.65 -2.43
N ILE A 31 -7.08 3.01 -1.14
CA ILE A 31 -7.64 2.17 -0.07
C ILE A 31 -9.16 2.08 -0.19
N ILE A 32 -9.86 3.18 -0.47
CA ILE A 32 -11.32 3.16 -0.68
C ILE A 32 -11.67 2.24 -1.86
N LYS A 33 -10.92 2.32 -2.96
CA LYS A 33 -11.09 1.42 -4.11
C LYS A 33 -10.81 -0.04 -3.74
N LEU A 34 -9.78 -0.30 -2.95
CA LEU A 34 -9.44 -1.63 -2.43
C LEU A 34 -10.57 -2.21 -1.57
N LEU A 35 -11.12 -1.44 -0.63
CA LEU A 35 -12.21 -1.87 0.24
C LEU A 35 -13.44 -2.25 -0.57
N LYS A 36 -13.84 -1.41 -1.54
CA LYS A 36 -14.96 -1.69 -2.44
C LYS A 36 -14.70 -2.97 -3.25
N GLY A 37 -13.55 -3.12 -3.87
CA GLY A 37 -13.19 -4.31 -4.65
C GLY A 37 -13.06 -5.59 -3.80
N ALA A 38 -12.75 -5.45 -2.52
CA ALA A 38 -12.75 -6.55 -1.56
C ALA A 38 -14.16 -6.89 -1.02
N GLY A 39 -15.21 -6.19 -1.45
CA GLY A 39 -16.59 -6.37 -0.98
C GLY A 39 -16.76 -5.97 0.48
N LEU A 40 -16.05 -4.93 0.92
CA LEU A 40 -16.21 -4.28 2.21
C LEU A 40 -17.03 -3.00 2.02
N ASP A 41 -18.27 -3.17 1.60
CA ASP A 41 -19.19 -2.06 1.34
C ASP A 41 -19.61 -1.40 2.65
N TYR A 42 -19.58 -0.07 2.66
CA TYR A 42 -19.94 0.75 3.82
C TYR A 42 -20.60 2.07 3.39
N HIS A 43 -21.34 2.64 4.30
CA HIS A 43 -21.86 4.00 4.16
C HIS A 43 -21.19 4.91 5.19
N ARG A 44 -20.56 5.99 4.73
CA ARG A 44 -19.91 7.00 5.57
C ARG A 44 -20.58 8.36 5.37
N PRO A 45 -21.38 8.83 6.34
CA PRO A 45 -21.87 10.21 6.34
C PRO A 45 -20.71 11.21 6.40
N ASN A 46 -20.93 12.41 5.87
CA ASN A 46 -19.92 13.47 5.92
C ASN A 46 -19.48 13.76 7.36
N ARG A 47 -18.15 13.93 7.56
CA ARG A 47 -17.50 14.26 8.84
C ARG A 47 -17.62 13.20 9.94
N VAL A 48 -18.02 11.97 9.62
CA VAL A 48 -18.00 10.85 10.57
C VAL A 48 -16.75 10.02 10.34
N ASP A 49 -16.06 9.68 11.42
CA ASP A 49 -14.81 8.91 11.37
C ASP A 49 -15.03 7.40 11.60
N ILE A 50 -16.29 6.98 11.68
CA ILE A 50 -16.68 5.58 11.86
C ILE A 50 -17.74 5.22 10.84
N ALA A 51 -17.59 4.05 10.19
CA ALA A 51 -18.58 3.52 9.26
C ALA A 51 -18.75 2.01 9.45
N LEU A 52 -20.01 1.56 9.43
CA LEU A 52 -20.33 0.15 9.54
C LEU A 52 -20.32 -0.49 8.15
N CYS A 53 -19.60 -1.61 8.01
CA CYS A 53 -19.72 -2.43 6.81
C CYS A 53 -21.04 -3.19 6.82
N SER A 54 -21.69 -3.24 5.65
CA SER A 54 -22.95 -3.97 5.43
C SER A 54 -22.71 -5.46 5.16
N SER A 55 -21.57 -5.82 4.60
CA SER A 55 -21.26 -7.17 4.12
C SER A 55 -20.60 -8.09 5.17
N LEU A 56 -20.02 -7.52 6.20
CA LEU A 56 -19.36 -8.23 7.32
C LEU A 56 -19.55 -7.46 8.63
N PRO A 57 -19.43 -8.12 9.80
CA PRO A 57 -19.41 -7.45 11.08
C PRO A 57 -18.06 -6.72 11.30
N VAL A 58 -17.77 -5.76 10.43
CA VAL A 58 -16.57 -4.90 10.44
C VAL A 58 -17.01 -3.46 10.63
N THR A 59 -16.29 -2.74 11.47
CA THR A 59 -16.44 -1.31 11.66
C THR A 59 -15.17 -0.64 11.15
N LEU A 60 -15.29 0.20 10.13
CA LEU A 60 -14.18 1.02 9.63
C LEU A 60 -13.99 2.22 10.53
N VAL A 61 -12.73 2.51 10.87
CA VAL A 61 -12.32 3.67 11.67
C VAL A 61 -11.35 4.50 10.83
N PHE A 62 -11.72 5.74 10.51
CA PHE A 62 -10.94 6.64 9.68
C PHE A 62 -10.01 7.50 10.54
N LEU A 63 -8.71 7.24 10.49
CA LEU A 63 -7.69 7.88 11.34
C LEU A 63 -6.62 8.60 10.50
N PRO A 64 -5.85 9.54 11.12
CA PRO A 64 -4.57 9.93 10.56
C PRO A 64 -3.70 8.70 10.33
N ALA A 65 -3.00 8.64 9.18
CA ALA A 65 -2.18 7.47 8.84
C ALA A 65 -1.08 7.19 9.89
N SER A 66 -0.55 8.26 10.52
CA SER A 66 0.46 8.19 11.58
C SER A 66 0.02 7.41 12.82
N ASP A 67 -1.30 7.37 13.11
CA ASP A 67 -1.81 6.84 14.37
C ASP A 67 -2.21 5.36 14.26
N ILE A 68 -2.36 4.86 13.02
CA ILE A 68 -2.93 3.53 12.75
C ILE A 68 -2.07 2.41 13.34
N ALA A 69 -0.74 2.45 13.13
CA ALA A 69 0.14 1.40 13.62
C ALA A 69 0.12 1.34 15.15
N THR A 70 0.16 2.48 15.82
CA THR A 70 0.09 2.59 17.28
C THR A 70 -1.21 1.99 17.84
N TYR A 71 -2.37 2.40 17.31
CA TYR A 71 -3.65 1.89 17.82
C TYR A 71 -3.87 0.39 17.55
N VAL A 72 -3.35 -0.13 16.45
CA VAL A 72 -3.36 -1.58 16.19
C VAL A 72 -2.42 -2.31 17.14
N GLY A 73 -1.18 -1.82 17.31
CA GLY A 73 -0.17 -2.44 18.18
C GLY A 73 -0.52 -2.42 19.66
N GLU A 74 -1.20 -1.34 20.13
CA GLU A 74 -1.72 -1.22 21.50
C GLU A 74 -2.99 -2.06 21.76
N GLY A 75 -3.55 -2.69 20.72
CA GLY A 75 -4.74 -3.52 20.86
C GLY A 75 -6.08 -2.78 20.86
N ASN A 76 -6.07 -1.50 20.55
CA ASN A 76 -7.30 -0.69 20.44
C ASN A 76 -8.09 -1.03 19.15
N LEU A 77 -7.41 -1.49 18.12
CA LEU A 77 -7.96 -1.89 16.83
C LEU A 77 -7.45 -3.28 16.45
N ASP A 78 -8.21 -4.00 15.64
CA ASP A 78 -7.88 -5.37 15.20
C ASP A 78 -7.06 -5.40 13.92
N LEU A 79 -7.41 -4.52 12.96
CA LEU A 79 -6.75 -4.39 11.66
C LEU A 79 -6.44 -2.93 11.34
N GLY A 80 -5.46 -2.71 10.47
CA GLY A 80 -5.14 -1.41 9.92
C GLY A 80 -4.54 -1.48 8.52
N ILE A 81 -4.68 -0.41 7.74
CA ILE A 81 -3.88 -0.18 6.54
C ILE A 81 -3.03 1.06 6.77
N THR A 82 -1.72 0.91 6.66
CA THR A 82 -0.75 2.01 6.82
C THR A 82 0.48 1.78 5.97
N GLY A 83 1.50 2.64 6.06
CA GLY A 83 2.80 2.43 5.43
C GLY A 83 3.78 1.69 6.35
N GLN A 84 4.73 0.97 5.78
CA GLN A 84 5.83 0.35 6.54
C GLN A 84 6.70 1.38 7.24
N ASP A 85 6.80 2.59 6.69
CA ASP A 85 7.41 3.77 7.32
C ASP A 85 6.76 4.15 8.65
N ILE A 86 5.43 4.13 8.72
CA ILE A 86 4.67 4.42 9.94
C ILE A 86 4.84 3.32 10.99
N ILE A 87 4.90 2.06 10.56
CA ILE A 87 5.20 0.94 11.48
C ILE A 87 6.58 1.12 12.11
N ALA A 88 7.58 1.43 11.28
CA ALA A 88 8.95 1.67 11.74
C ALA A 88 9.01 2.86 12.70
N GLU A 89 8.32 3.97 12.39
CA GLU A 89 8.30 5.17 13.23
C GLU A 89 7.59 4.94 14.57
N SER A 90 6.49 4.20 14.57
CA SER A 90 5.72 3.93 15.79
C SER A 90 6.42 2.98 16.76
N GLN A 91 7.39 2.20 16.28
CA GLN A 91 8.08 1.14 17.03
C GLN A 91 7.13 0.14 17.72
N THR A 92 5.89 0.02 17.23
CA THR A 92 4.89 -0.88 17.80
C THR A 92 4.95 -2.26 17.16
N LYS A 93 4.56 -3.28 17.94
CA LYS A 93 4.48 -4.67 17.45
C LYS A 93 3.15 -4.90 16.77
N VAL A 94 3.18 -5.13 15.47
CA VAL A 94 2.04 -5.51 14.64
C VAL A 94 2.42 -6.66 13.72
N ASP A 95 1.45 -7.47 13.32
CA ASP A 95 1.65 -8.47 12.28
C ASP A 95 1.41 -7.84 10.91
N GLU A 96 2.42 -7.79 10.05
CA GLU A 96 2.25 -7.41 8.65
C GLU A 96 1.67 -8.61 7.87
N LEU A 97 0.39 -8.53 7.53
CA LEU A 97 -0.33 -9.63 6.88
C LEU A 97 -0.17 -9.63 5.36
N LEU A 98 -0.09 -8.44 4.73
CA LEU A 98 -0.12 -8.34 3.28
C LEU A 98 0.46 -7.02 2.77
N GLN A 99 1.36 -7.10 1.81
CA GLN A 99 1.79 -5.95 1.01
C GLN A 99 0.75 -5.66 -0.07
N LEU A 100 0.27 -4.41 -0.11
CA LEU A 100 -0.85 -4.05 -0.97
C LEU A 100 -0.45 -3.71 -2.41
N GLY A 101 0.88 -3.57 -2.66
CA GLY A 101 1.43 -3.34 -4.00
C GLY A 101 1.25 -1.92 -4.53
N PHE A 102 0.90 -0.95 -3.66
CA PHE A 102 0.82 0.47 -3.99
C PHE A 102 1.38 1.35 -2.88
N GLY A 103 1.54 2.65 -3.16
CA GLY A 103 2.11 3.60 -2.20
C GLY A 103 3.60 3.39 -1.97
N GLN A 104 4.29 2.77 -2.91
CA GLN A 104 5.73 2.57 -2.86
C GLN A 104 6.45 3.91 -2.87
N CYS A 105 7.36 4.10 -1.92
CA CYS A 105 8.24 5.26 -1.83
C CYS A 105 9.48 4.90 -0.98
N SER A 106 10.39 5.85 -0.85
CA SER A 106 11.57 5.71 0.00
C SER A 106 11.56 6.81 1.05
N LEU A 107 11.90 6.48 2.30
CA LEU A 107 12.26 7.47 3.29
C LEU A 107 13.76 7.72 3.15
N GLY A 108 14.16 8.98 2.97
CA GLY A 108 15.55 9.30 2.68
C GLY A 108 16.02 10.62 3.24
N VAL A 109 17.33 10.70 3.39
CA VAL A 109 18.05 11.91 3.81
C VAL A 109 18.20 12.81 2.59
N GLN A 110 17.77 14.07 2.72
CA GLN A 110 17.80 15.06 1.65
C GLN A 110 18.50 16.31 2.13
N THR A 111 19.29 16.94 1.24
CA THR A 111 20.06 18.16 1.51
C THR A 111 19.87 19.17 0.40
N PRO A 112 20.04 20.49 0.69
CA PRO A 112 20.07 21.48 -0.38
C PRO A 112 21.23 21.21 -1.33
N VAL A 113 20.95 21.18 -2.64
CA VAL A 113 21.97 20.98 -3.69
C VAL A 113 23.11 22.01 -3.58
N LYS A 114 22.81 23.24 -3.19
CA LYS A 114 23.79 24.33 -3.02
C LYS A 114 24.83 24.06 -1.91
N ASP A 115 24.50 23.23 -0.91
CA ASP A 115 25.36 22.98 0.25
C ASP A 115 26.36 21.86 -0.01
N GLN A 116 26.24 21.15 -1.15
CA GLN A 116 27.19 20.12 -1.62
C GLN A 116 27.46 19.03 -0.57
N ILE A 117 26.49 18.70 0.27
CA ILE A 117 26.56 17.62 1.27
C ILE A 117 26.19 16.32 0.55
N THR A 118 27.17 15.43 0.36
CA THR A 118 27.02 14.22 -0.46
C THR A 118 26.84 12.94 0.35
N SER A 119 26.99 13.01 1.67
CA SER A 119 26.87 11.84 2.53
C SER A 119 26.22 12.15 3.88
N PRO A 120 25.50 11.20 4.49
CA PRO A 120 24.80 11.41 5.75
C PRO A 120 25.74 11.63 6.95
N GLU A 121 26.99 11.14 6.90
CA GLU A 121 28.00 11.35 7.95
C GLU A 121 28.29 12.85 8.17
N LEU A 122 28.23 13.65 7.10
CA LEU A 122 28.44 15.09 7.17
C LEU A 122 27.31 15.85 7.88
N LEU A 123 26.19 15.18 8.12
CA LEU A 123 25.02 15.69 8.85
C LEU A 123 24.99 15.26 10.32
N ALA A 124 25.89 14.37 10.75
CA ALA A 124 25.99 13.99 12.17
C ALA A 124 26.20 15.19 13.07
N GLY A 125 25.41 15.32 14.13
CA GLY A 125 25.41 16.45 15.05
C GLY A 125 24.72 17.71 14.53
N LYS A 126 24.29 17.76 13.26
CA LYS A 126 23.62 18.92 12.65
C LYS A 126 22.10 18.87 12.87
N ARG A 127 21.39 19.88 12.32
CA ARG A 127 19.95 20.05 12.48
C ARG A 127 19.22 19.31 11.37
N ILE A 128 18.41 18.31 11.74
CA ILE A 128 17.58 17.54 10.83
C ILE A 128 16.10 17.78 11.19
N VAL A 129 15.29 18.10 10.19
CA VAL A 129 13.83 18.24 10.34
C VAL A 129 13.16 17.05 9.65
N THR A 130 12.13 16.47 10.30
CA THR A 130 11.44 15.29 9.79
C THR A 130 10.07 15.11 10.43
N SER A 131 9.21 14.34 9.76
CA SER A 131 7.98 13.76 10.33
C SER A 131 8.21 12.35 10.91
N PHE A 132 9.46 11.82 10.85
CA PHE A 132 9.85 10.47 11.28
C PHE A 132 11.03 10.54 12.27
N PRO A 133 10.83 11.13 13.48
CA PRO A 133 11.94 11.37 14.42
C PRO A 133 12.58 10.10 14.95
N GLU A 134 11.83 9.01 15.20
CA GLU A 134 12.39 7.79 15.77
C GLU A 134 13.26 7.05 14.74
N VAL A 135 12.75 6.84 13.52
CA VAL A 135 13.53 6.24 12.43
C VAL A 135 14.77 7.07 12.11
N THR A 136 14.63 8.40 12.11
CA THR A 136 15.73 9.31 11.84
C THR A 136 16.81 9.23 12.94
N ARG A 137 16.40 9.17 14.21
CA ARG A 137 17.31 9.05 15.35
C ARG A 137 18.10 7.75 15.28
N ASP A 138 17.42 6.64 15.04
CA ASP A 138 18.06 5.33 14.93
C ASP A 138 19.03 5.27 13.74
N TYR A 139 18.68 5.91 12.63
CA TYR A 139 19.56 5.97 11.46
C TYR A 139 20.84 6.78 11.72
N PHE A 140 20.74 7.96 12.36
CA PHE A 140 21.92 8.82 12.58
C PHE A 140 22.84 8.37 13.69
N LYS A 141 22.40 7.54 14.64
CA LYS A 141 23.23 6.98 15.71
C LYS A 141 24.55 6.37 15.23
N GLN A 142 24.55 5.73 14.06
CA GLN A 142 25.74 5.07 13.51
C GLN A 142 26.83 6.04 13.05
N PHE A 143 26.50 7.31 12.84
CA PHE A 143 27.41 8.35 12.35
C PHE A 143 27.83 9.32 13.46
N GLU A 144 27.21 9.24 14.63
CA GLU A 144 27.49 10.12 15.77
C GLU A 144 28.78 9.69 16.48
N THR A 145 29.60 10.68 16.85
CA THR A 145 30.86 10.50 17.59
C THR A 145 30.88 11.48 18.74
N GLU A 146 31.89 11.37 19.64
CA GLU A 146 32.11 12.35 20.72
C GLU A 146 32.33 13.76 20.16
N ALA A 147 32.96 13.87 18.98
CA ALA A 147 33.26 15.17 18.37
C ALA A 147 32.04 15.82 17.73
N THR A 148 31.14 15.03 17.13
CA THR A 148 29.91 15.55 16.48
C THR A 148 28.80 15.78 17.50
N GLY A 149 28.77 14.99 18.55
CA GLY A 149 27.63 14.89 19.47
C GLY A 149 26.38 14.31 18.78
N PRO A 150 25.23 14.27 19.49
CA PRO A 150 23.98 13.74 18.97
C PRO A 150 23.38 14.67 17.88
N THR A 151 22.82 14.08 16.85
CA THR A 151 22.10 14.79 15.77
C THR A 151 20.83 15.47 16.32
N LYS A 152 20.65 16.74 15.96
CA LYS A 152 19.56 17.59 16.48
C LYS A 152 18.31 17.40 15.64
N ILE A 153 17.47 16.44 16.00
CA ILE A 153 16.26 16.07 15.27
C ILE A 153 15.08 16.91 15.77
N LYS A 154 14.39 17.57 14.85
CA LYS A 154 13.18 18.36 15.11
C LYS A 154 12.00 17.78 14.34
N TYR A 155 10.94 17.45 15.06
CA TYR A 155 9.68 16.97 14.48
C TYR A 155 8.88 18.13 13.87
N VAL A 156 8.30 17.88 12.69
CA VAL A 156 7.24 18.69 12.08
C VAL A 156 6.18 17.77 11.46
N SER A 157 4.92 18.18 11.49
CA SER A 157 3.79 17.36 11.02
C SER A 157 3.54 17.43 9.51
N GLY A 158 4.40 18.12 8.72
CA GLY A 158 4.27 18.27 7.26
C GLY A 158 5.11 19.44 6.75
N SER A 159 5.14 19.62 5.42
CA SER A 159 5.97 20.64 4.75
C SER A 159 7.43 20.61 5.17
N VAL A 160 7.96 19.40 5.34
CA VAL A 160 9.32 19.14 5.80
C VAL A 160 10.35 19.76 4.87
N GLU A 161 10.07 19.74 3.54
CA GLU A 161 10.91 20.30 2.49
C GLU A 161 11.17 21.81 2.62
N ALA A 162 10.26 22.54 3.27
CA ALA A 162 10.43 23.97 3.50
C ALA A 162 11.50 24.30 4.56
N ALA A 163 11.84 23.37 5.43
CA ALA A 163 12.70 23.64 6.58
C ALA A 163 14.12 24.11 6.19
N CYS A 164 14.72 23.52 5.16
CA CYS A 164 16.04 23.93 4.66
C CYS A 164 15.99 25.33 4.03
N SER A 165 14.97 25.63 3.23
CA SER A 165 14.79 26.94 2.60
C SER A 165 14.61 28.07 3.62
N LEU A 166 13.99 27.76 4.76
CA LEU A 166 13.77 28.69 5.87
C LEU A 166 14.98 28.76 6.83
N GLY A 167 16.09 28.05 6.57
CA GLY A 167 17.28 28.01 7.44
C GLY A 167 17.06 27.30 8.77
N LEU A 168 16.00 26.50 8.90
CA LEU A 168 15.67 25.77 10.13
C LEU A 168 16.41 24.43 10.26
N ALA A 169 16.90 23.88 9.15
CA ALA A 169 17.59 22.61 9.06
C ALA A 169 18.77 22.65 8.09
N ASP A 170 19.76 21.81 8.36
CA ASP A 170 20.92 21.57 7.50
C ASP A 170 20.63 20.39 6.53
N GLY A 171 19.67 19.54 6.89
CA GLY A 171 19.11 18.47 6.08
C GLY A 171 17.72 18.07 6.58
N ILE A 172 17.03 17.27 5.79
CA ILE A 172 15.72 16.70 6.16
C ILE A 172 15.69 15.20 5.94
N VAL A 173 14.77 14.54 6.64
CA VAL A 173 14.38 13.15 6.33
C VAL A 173 12.90 13.15 5.97
N ASP A 174 12.60 12.77 4.74
CA ASP A 174 11.23 12.76 4.22
C ASP A 174 11.03 11.70 3.16
N LEU A 175 9.75 11.42 2.84
CA LEU A 175 9.34 10.45 1.82
C LEU A 175 9.61 10.97 0.41
N VAL A 176 10.17 10.10 -0.43
CA VAL A 176 10.42 10.34 -1.85
C VAL A 176 9.66 9.29 -2.66
N GLU A 177 8.61 9.69 -3.38
CA GLU A 177 7.88 8.85 -4.32
C GLU A 177 8.42 9.02 -5.75
N THR A 178 8.30 10.22 -6.32
CA THR A 178 8.81 10.57 -7.66
C THR A 178 10.00 11.53 -7.63
N GLY A 179 10.27 12.12 -6.48
CA GLY A 179 11.29 13.15 -6.30
C GLY A 179 10.91 14.53 -6.83
N THR A 180 9.69 14.73 -7.34
CA THR A 180 9.27 16.01 -7.92
C THR A 180 9.25 17.13 -6.88
N THR A 181 8.63 16.91 -5.71
CA THR A 181 8.56 17.89 -4.62
C THR A 181 9.95 18.23 -4.08
N MET A 182 10.78 17.20 -3.87
CA MET A 182 12.17 17.33 -3.44
C MET A 182 12.97 18.24 -4.39
N LYS A 183 12.93 17.96 -5.69
CA LYS A 183 13.64 18.75 -6.71
C LYS A 183 13.12 20.19 -6.80
N ALA A 184 11.79 20.37 -6.71
CA ALA A 184 11.17 21.71 -6.72
C ALA A 184 11.61 22.56 -5.50
N ALA A 185 11.91 21.91 -4.37
CA ALA A 185 12.46 22.56 -3.18
C ALA A 185 14.00 22.78 -3.24
N GLY A 186 14.67 22.42 -4.33
CA GLY A 186 16.12 22.53 -4.47
C GLY A 186 16.90 21.55 -3.61
N LEU A 187 16.28 20.40 -3.30
CA LEU A 187 16.87 19.33 -2.50
C LEU A 187 17.29 18.14 -3.38
N GLU A 188 18.25 17.38 -2.91
CA GLU A 188 18.68 16.11 -3.47
C GLU A 188 18.70 15.01 -2.43
N LEU A 189 18.44 13.78 -2.87
CA LEU A 189 18.50 12.58 -2.04
C LEU A 189 19.94 12.11 -1.94
N ILE A 190 20.51 12.11 -0.73
CA ILE A 190 21.89 11.66 -0.49
C ILE A 190 21.97 10.24 0.09
N SER A 191 20.89 9.78 0.74
CA SER A 191 20.82 8.40 1.26
C SER A 191 19.37 7.95 1.42
N THR A 192 19.15 6.65 1.21
CA THR A 192 17.86 6.00 1.48
C THR A 192 17.94 5.25 2.80
N ILE A 193 17.04 5.59 3.73
CA ILE A 193 16.95 4.95 5.05
C ILE A 193 16.17 3.63 4.92
N LEU A 194 14.96 3.69 4.32
CA LEU A 194 14.14 2.51 4.08
C LEU A 194 13.27 2.69 2.83
N LYS A 195 12.93 1.57 2.20
CA LYS A 195 11.86 1.51 1.18
C LYS A 195 10.58 1.08 1.87
N THR A 196 9.47 1.69 1.48
CA THR A 196 8.17 1.51 2.14
C THR A 196 7.05 1.38 1.11
N GLN A 197 5.98 0.72 1.50
CA GLN A 197 4.72 0.62 0.75
C GLN A 197 3.54 0.47 1.71
N ALA A 198 2.33 0.58 1.17
CA ALA A 198 1.12 0.32 1.93
C ALA A 198 1.00 -1.17 2.28
N VAL A 199 0.64 -1.45 3.54
CA VAL A 199 0.47 -2.81 4.07
C VAL A 199 -0.81 -2.94 4.88
N LEU A 200 -1.36 -4.15 4.91
CA LEU A 200 -2.39 -4.57 5.85
C LEU A 200 -1.71 -5.10 7.10
N ILE A 201 -2.04 -4.55 8.25
CA ILE A 201 -1.49 -4.95 9.55
C ILE A 201 -2.59 -5.44 10.48
N ALA A 202 -2.23 -6.31 11.41
CA ALA A 202 -3.12 -6.83 12.43
C ALA A 202 -2.52 -6.72 13.83
N ASN A 203 -3.42 -6.61 14.81
CA ASN A 203 -3.05 -6.81 16.20
C ASN A 203 -2.76 -8.31 16.44
N PRO A 204 -1.54 -8.68 16.89
CA PRO A 204 -1.18 -10.08 17.16
C PRO A 204 -2.10 -10.78 18.17
N GLN A 205 -2.73 -9.99 19.05
CA GLN A 205 -3.60 -10.47 20.14
C GLN A 205 -5.09 -10.23 19.86
N SER A 206 -5.47 -9.94 18.61
CA SER A 206 -6.90 -9.76 18.27
C SER A 206 -7.72 -11.01 18.61
N ALA A 207 -8.86 -10.80 19.28
CA ALA A 207 -9.82 -11.85 19.54
C ALA A 207 -10.63 -12.25 18.29
N GLN A 208 -10.60 -11.43 17.22
CA GLN A 208 -11.40 -11.57 16.00
C GLN A 208 -10.63 -12.28 14.87
N LYS A 209 -9.82 -13.30 15.18
CA LYS A 209 -8.90 -13.97 14.21
C LYS A 209 -9.60 -14.44 12.95
N ASP A 210 -10.81 -15.00 13.05
CA ASP A 210 -11.57 -15.50 11.90
C ASP A 210 -12.01 -14.36 10.97
N LEU A 211 -12.42 -13.22 11.53
CA LEU A 211 -12.76 -12.02 10.74
C LEU A 211 -11.52 -11.38 10.14
N VAL A 212 -10.41 -11.31 10.89
CA VAL A 212 -9.11 -10.87 10.37
C VAL A 212 -8.72 -11.70 9.15
N HIS A 213 -8.77 -13.03 9.27
CA HIS A 213 -8.48 -13.95 8.16
C HIS A 213 -9.42 -13.73 6.97
N LYS A 214 -10.72 -13.59 7.22
CA LYS A 214 -11.71 -13.37 6.16
C LYS A 214 -11.50 -12.05 5.42
N VAL A 215 -11.19 -10.95 6.12
CA VAL A 215 -10.87 -9.66 5.52
C VAL A 215 -9.57 -9.74 4.72
N HIS A 216 -8.54 -10.36 5.28
CA HIS A 216 -7.28 -10.61 4.59
C HIS A 216 -7.50 -11.35 3.26
N GLN A 217 -8.24 -12.46 3.27
CA GLN A 217 -8.52 -13.25 2.05
C GLN A 217 -9.32 -12.45 0.99
N ARG A 218 -10.25 -11.59 1.42
CA ARG A 218 -10.98 -10.71 0.50
C ARG A 218 -10.07 -9.68 -0.17
N ILE A 219 -9.20 -9.05 0.61
CA ILE A 219 -8.23 -8.07 0.11
C ILE A 219 -7.21 -8.75 -0.81
N LEU A 220 -6.66 -9.88 -0.41
CA LEU A 220 -5.72 -10.66 -1.22
C LEU A 220 -6.36 -11.07 -2.56
N GLY A 221 -7.63 -11.50 -2.53
CA GLY A 221 -8.37 -11.88 -3.74
C GLY A 221 -8.57 -10.72 -4.70
N TYR A 222 -8.88 -9.53 -4.20
CA TYR A 222 -8.97 -8.33 -5.03
C TYR A 222 -7.60 -7.96 -5.64
N ILE A 223 -6.53 -7.94 -4.83
CA ILE A 223 -5.17 -7.64 -5.31
C ILE A 223 -4.73 -8.65 -6.36
N THR A 224 -5.04 -9.93 -6.15
CA THR A 224 -4.74 -10.97 -7.15
C THR A 224 -5.49 -10.70 -8.45
N ALA A 225 -6.80 -10.41 -8.37
CA ALA A 225 -7.61 -10.10 -9.54
C ALA A 225 -7.10 -8.89 -10.34
N THR A 226 -6.58 -7.87 -9.67
CA THR A 226 -6.02 -6.68 -10.36
C THR A 226 -4.73 -6.97 -11.14
N LYS A 227 -4.01 -8.04 -10.81
CA LYS A 227 -2.76 -8.44 -11.48
C LYS A 227 -2.97 -9.24 -12.76
N TYR A 228 -4.19 -9.74 -12.99
CA TYR A 228 -4.50 -10.63 -14.11
C TYR A 228 -5.71 -10.15 -14.89
N ARG A 229 -5.81 -10.66 -16.12
CA ARG A 229 -7.00 -10.61 -16.98
C ARG A 229 -7.38 -12.03 -17.36
N MET A 230 -8.66 -12.28 -17.59
CA MET A 230 -9.10 -13.49 -18.24
C MET A 230 -9.03 -13.28 -19.75
N VAL A 231 -8.19 -14.02 -20.44
CA VAL A 231 -8.11 -14.06 -21.89
C VAL A 231 -8.83 -15.32 -22.36
N THR A 232 -9.73 -15.17 -23.31
CA THR A 232 -10.42 -16.29 -23.96
C THR A 232 -10.26 -16.17 -25.47
N TYR A 233 -10.12 -17.30 -26.16
CA TYR A 233 -9.95 -17.35 -27.60
C TYR A 233 -10.35 -18.71 -28.16
N ASN A 234 -10.59 -18.77 -29.47
CA ASN A 234 -10.80 -19.99 -30.21
C ASN A 234 -9.54 -20.37 -31.01
N VAL A 235 -9.26 -21.64 -31.13
CA VAL A 235 -8.08 -22.13 -31.83
C VAL A 235 -8.34 -23.52 -32.46
N ASP A 236 -7.77 -23.77 -33.62
CA ASP A 236 -7.83 -25.06 -34.28
C ASP A 236 -7.03 -26.14 -33.50
N LYS A 237 -7.41 -27.40 -33.68
CA LYS A 237 -6.82 -28.54 -32.96
C LYS A 237 -5.31 -28.61 -33.12
N GLU A 238 -4.79 -28.37 -34.33
CA GLU A 238 -3.37 -28.44 -34.68
C GLU A 238 -2.52 -27.36 -33.97
N LYS A 239 -3.18 -26.26 -33.55
CA LYS A 239 -2.53 -25.11 -32.89
C LYS A 239 -2.72 -25.07 -31.37
N LEU A 240 -3.47 -25.99 -30.79
CA LEU A 240 -3.81 -26.01 -29.37
C LEU A 240 -2.58 -26.03 -28.46
N ASP A 241 -1.61 -26.89 -28.76
CA ASP A 241 -0.37 -27.04 -27.96
C ASP A 241 0.50 -25.78 -28.01
N GLU A 242 0.54 -25.07 -29.14
CA GLU A 242 1.25 -23.81 -29.32
C GLU A 242 0.52 -22.69 -28.52
N ALA A 243 -0.77 -22.60 -28.67
CA ALA A 243 -1.60 -21.60 -27.99
C ALA A 243 -1.56 -21.72 -26.45
N THR A 244 -1.60 -22.95 -25.91
CA THR A 244 -1.52 -23.18 -24.47
C THR A 244 -0.14 -22.89 -23.88
N LYS A 245 0.93 -22.93 -24.67
CA LYS A 245 2.27 -22.46 -24.27
C LYS A 245 2.32 -20.94 -24.17
N ILE A 246 1.62 -20.21 -25.06
CA ILE A 246 1.51 -18.75 -25.00
C ILE A 246 0.68 -18.34 -23.78
N THR A 247 -0.38 -19.10 -23.44
CA THR A 247 -1.27 -18.83 -22.32
C THR A 247 -1.26 -19.97 -21.30
N PRO A 248 -0.15 -20.21 -20.57
CA PRO A 248 -0.08 -21.30 -19.59
C PRO A 248 -1.01 -21.09 -18.39
N GLY A 249 -1.58 -19.88 -18.24
CA GLY A 249 -2.42 -19.50 -17.14
C GLY A 249 -1.65 -19.42 -15.81
N ARG A 250 -2.38 -19.17 -14.73
CA ARG A 250 -1.78 -19.15 -13.38
C ARG A 250 -1.47 -20.57 -12.85
N ARG A 251 -2.28 -21.56 -13.21
CA ARG A 251 -2.07 -22.99 -12.92
C ARG A 251 -2.03 -23.77 -14.23
N SER A 252 -3.11 -23.65 -15.01
CA SER A 252 -3.27 -24.23 -16.35
C SER A 252 -4.43 -23.50 -17.06
N PRO A 253 -4.44 -23.47 -18.41
CA PRO A 253 -5.59 -23.01 -19.17
C PRO A 253 -6.77 -23.99 -19.04
N THR A 254 -7.98 -23.47 -19.18
CA THR A 254 -9.18 -24.30 -19.38
C THR A 254 -9.41 -24.45 -20.87
N VAL A 255 -9.61 -25.69 -21.34
CA VAL A 255 -9.81 -26.05 -22.75
C VAL A 255 -11.16 -26.73 -22.90
N ASN A 256 -12.02 -26.22 -23.80
CA ASN A 256 -13.32 -26.77 -24.12
C ASN A 256 -13.45 -27.02 -25.65
N GLY A 257 -13.99 -28.15 -26.05
CA GLY A 257 -14.26 -28.43 -27.47
C GLY A 257 -15.38 -27.54 -28.04
N LEU A 258 -15.19 -27.01 -29.24
CA LEU A 258 -16.21 -26.28 -29.99
C LEU A 258 -17.09 -27.23 -30.81
N VAL A 259 -18.39 -26.93 -30.95
CA VAL A 259 -19.36 -27.75 -31.72
C VAL A 259 -18.95 -27.85 -33.19
N GLY A 260 -18.34 -26.82 -33.74
CA GLY A 260 -17.87 -26.77 -35.14
C GLY A 260 -16.48 -27.35 -35.38
N GLY A 261 -15.84 -27.92 -34.35
CA GLY A 261 -14.44 -28.33 -34.34
C GLY A 261 -13.50 -27.27 -33.75
N GLY A 262 -12.30 -27.68 -33.34
CA GLY A 262 -11.38 -26.80 -32.61
C GLY A 262 -11.70 -26.66 -31.12
N TYR A 263 -11.09 -25.69 -30.47
CA TYR A 263 -11.17 -25.50 -29.02
C TYR A 263 -11.34 -24.02 -28.61
N ALA A 264 -12.16 -23.79 -27.60
CA ALA A 264 -12.18 -22.54 -26.84
C ALA A 264 -11.24 -22.69 -25.63
N VAL A 265 -10.32 -21.75 -25.50
CA VAL A 265 -9.34 -21.72 -24.40
C VAL A 265 -9.58 -20.50 -23.54
N SER A 266 -9.47 -20.67 -22.21
CA SER A 266 -9.55 -19.57 -21.24
C SER A 266 -8.36 -19.65 -20.28
N ALA A 267 -7.64 -18.55 -20.07
CA ALA A 267 -6.48 -18.49 -19.20
C ALA A 267 -6.35 -17.14 -18.50
N MET A 268 -5.82 -17.16 -17.27
CA MET A 268 -5.42 -15.94 -16.57
C MET A 268 -4.04 -15.50 -17.09
N VAL A 269 -3.97 -14.29 -17.63
CA VAL A 269 -2.75 -13.67 -18.16
C VAL A 269 -2.40 -12.44 -17.35
N GLY A 270 -1.12 -12.22 -17.06
CA GLY A 270 -0.64 -11.01 -16.34
C GLY A 270 -1.01 -9.73 -17.11
N VAL A 271 -1.49 -8.71 -16.37
CA VAL A 271 -1.94 -7.44 -17.00
C VAL A 271 -0.85 -6.81 -17.89
N LYS A 272 0.41 -6.98 -17.53
CA LYS A 272 1.54 -6.42 -18.27
C LYS A 272 1.80 -7.13 -19.61
N ASP A 273 1.40 -8.39 -19.71
CA ASP A 273 1.72 -9.26 -20.82
C ASP A 273 0.55 -9.43 -21.81
N VAL A 274 -0.63 -8.90 -21.45
CA VAL A 274 -1.88 -9.15 -22.20
C VAL A 274 -1.79 -8.74 -23.67
N SER A 275 -1.23 -7.58 -23.99
CA SER A 275 -1.14 -7.10 -25.37
C SER A 275 -0.25 -8.01 -26.21
N ASP A 276 0.95 -8.32 -25.72
CA ASP A 276 1.90 -9.19 -26.40
C ASP A 276 1.36 -10.62 -26.58
N VAL A 277 0.62 -11.11 -25.58
CA VAL A 277 -0.06 -12.43 -25.65
C VAL A 277 -1.15 -12.43 -26.72
N MET A 278 -1.94 -11.36 -26.83
CA MET A 278 -2.96 -11.27 -27.88
C MET A 278 -2.35 -11.26 -29.27
N ASP A 279 -1.27 -10.53 -29.47
CA ASP A 279 -0.57 -10.46 -30.75
C ASP A 279 -0.02 -11.85 -31.12
N GLN A 280 0.65 -12.54 -30.19
CA GLN A 280 1.15 -13.89 -30.39
C GLN A 280 0.03 -14.90 -30.72
N LEU A 281 -1.11 -14.82 -30.05
CA LEU A 281 -2.26 -15.67 -30.33
C LEU A 281 -2.82 -15.42 -31.73
N HIS A 282 -2.92 -14.15 -32.12
CA HIS A 282 -3.37 -13.77 -33.47
C HIS A 282 -2.43 -14.31 -34.56
N ASP A 283 -1.11 -14.21 -34.36
CA ASP A 283 -0.08 -14.65 -35.32
C ASP A 283 -0.14 -16.16 -35.58
N ILE A 284 -0.50 -16.97 -34.58
CA ILE A 284 -0.68 -18.42 -34.75
C ILE A 284 -2.03 -18.81 -35.34
N GLY A 285 -2.94 -17.81 -35.59
CA GLY A 285 -4.25 -18.02 -36.18
C GLY A 285 -5.38 -18.26 -35.17
N ALA A 286 -5.21 -17.90 -33.90
CA ALA A 286 -6.32 -17.89 -32.95
C ALA A 286 -7.34 -16.80 -33.35
N THR A 287 -8.63 -17.08 -33.09
CA THR A 287 -9.73 -16.19 -33.40
C THR A 287 -10.54 -15.83 -32.15
N ASP A 288 -11.42 -14.85 -32.24
CA ASP A 288 -12.30 -14.40 -31.15
C ASP A 288 -11.54 -14.16 -29.84
N ILE A 289 -10.35 -13.52 -29.93
CA ILE A 289 -9.52 -13.24 -28.77
C ILE A 289 -10.15 -12.11 -27.96
N MET A 290 -10.63 -12.44 -26.76
CA MET A 290 -11.35 -11.53 -25.86
C MET A 290 -10.66 -11.40 -24.52
N ILE A 291 -10.72 -10.20 -23.90
CA ILE A 291 -10.18 -9.92 -22.58
C ILE A 291 -11.33 -9.53 -21.64
N PHE A 292 -11.34 -10.13 -20.44
CA PHE A 292 -12.27 -9.77 -19.39
C PHE A 292 -11.53 -9.33 -18.11
N ASN A 293 -12.10 -8.32 -17.44
CA ASN A 293 -11.64 -7.95 -16.12
C ASN A 293 -12.05 -9.02 -15.10
N ILE A 294 -11.17 -9.29 -14.15
CA ILE A 294 -11.48 -10.15 -13.00
C ILE A 294 -11.80 -9.22 -11.82
N GLU A 295 -13.02 -9.27 -11.32
CA GLU A 295 -13.46 -8.43 -10.19
C GLU A 295 -12.81 -8.85 -8.88
N ASN A 296 -12.74 -10.16 -8.62
CA ASN A 296 -12.14 -10.73 -7.42
C ASN A 296 -11.74 -12.20 -7.70
N CYS A 297 -10.80 -12.72 -6.92
CA CYS A 297 -10.30 -14.09 -7.07
C CYS A 297 -10.04 -14.66 -5.67
N ARG A 298 -10.44 -15.90 -5.42
CA ARG A 298 -10.00 -16.67 -4.25
C ARG A 298 -9.04 -17.75 -4.74
N ALA A 299 -7.82 -17.71 -4.24
CA ALA A 299 -6.74 -18.57 -4.73
C ALA A 299 -6.03 -19.28 -3.58
#